data_eb5104c5654eb97414ae44a961174efc
#
_entry.id   eb5104c5654eb97414ae44a961174efc
#
_cell.length_a   1.000
_cell.length_b   1.000
_cell.length_c   1.000
_cell.angle_alpha   90.00
_cell.angle_beta   90.00
_cell.angle_gamma   90.00
#
_symmetry.space_group_name_H-M   'P 1'
#
loop_
_entity.id
_entity.type
_entity.pdbx_description
1 polymer ?
#
loop_
_entity_poly.entity_id
_entity_poly.type
_entity_poly.pdbx_seq_one_letter_code
_entity_poly.pdbx_strand_id
1 'polypeptide(L)'
;SRRRSKTLRQIYRWVKRVNMEIKKTSLNNLHRDNQAKFVEFAGYEMPIQYSKGIIEEHKFTRLHSGIFDVSHMGQLFIYGDESLTEELEKIFPLDLKNLKQNSSKYSFLMNEDAGIYDDLIITKIEDGYLIILNAACKNKDFEILSNLLGSKFKMNLDNNRSLIAIQGPKS
;
A
#
# COMPACT_ATOMS: atom_id res chain seq x y z
N SER A 1 -34.96 12.12 18.35
CA SER A 1 -33.62 12.73 18.28
C SER A 1 -32.53 11.80 17.72
N ARG A 2 -32.52 10.49 18.03
CA ARG A 2 -31.54 9.52 17.51
C ARG A 2 -31.62 9.24 15.98
N ARG A 3 -32.80 9.35 15.34
CA ARG A 3 -32.96 9.17 13.88
C ARG A 3 -32.35 10.34 13.07
N ARG A 4 -32.48 11.58 13.53
CA ARG A 4 -31.87 12.76 12.86
C ARG A 4 -30.33 12.74 12.87
N SER A 5 -29.72 12.22 13.91
CA SER A 5 -28.26 12.11 14.04
C SER A 5 -27.63 11.10 13.05
N LYS A 6 -28.34 9.99 12.75
CA LYS A 6 -27.87 9.01 11.76
C LYS A 6 -27.92 9.56 10.33
N THR A 7 -28.97 10.31 9.98
CA THR A 7 -29.13 10.92 8.65
C THR A 7 -28.06 11.98 8.38
N LEU A 8 -27.77 12.84 9.35
CA LEU A 8 -26.73 13.86 9.24
C LEU A 8 -25.32 13.24 9.10
N ARG A 9 -25.02 12.18 9.82
CA ARG A 9 -23.75 11.45 9.67
C ARG A 9 -23.61 10.74 8.30
N GLN A 10 -24.73 10.25 7.76
CA GLN A 10 -24.75 9.67 6.40
C GLN A 10 -24.58 10.75 5.34
N ILE A 11 -25.25 11.88 5.46
CA ILE A 11 -25.12 13.03 4.56
C ILE A 11 -23.69 13.58 4.64
N TYR A 12 -23.11 13.72 5.84
CA TYR A 12 -21.73 14.19 6.01
C TYR A 12 -20.69 13.25 5.42
N ARG A 13 -20.90 11.92 5.54
CA ARG A 13 -20.10 10.91 4.86
C ARG A 13 -20.26 10.96 3.34
N TRP A 14 -21.46 11.21 2.85
CA TRP A 14 -21.74 11.33 1.43
C TRP A 14 -21.13 12.61 0.84
N VAL A 15 -21.30 13.77 1.48
CA VAL A 15 -20.69 15.05 1.10
C VAL A 15 -19.15 14.98 1.12
N LYS A 16 -18.56 14.30 2.11
CA LYS A 16 -17.10 14.06 2.14
C LYS A 16 -16.62 13.16 1.01
N ARG A 17 -17.43 12.18 0.58
CA ARG A 17 -17.13 11.33 -0.57
C ARG A 17 -17.23 12.08 -1.91
N VAL A 18 -18.18 13.00 -2.02
CA VAL A 18 -18.43 13.76 -3.27
C VAL A 18 -17.33 14.81 -3.53
N ASN A 19 -16.59 15.23 -2.48
CA ASN A 19 -15.53 16.25 -2.59
C ASN A 19 -14.10 15.71 -2.52
N MET A 20 -13.89 14.37 -2.49
CA MET A 20 -12.54 13.83 -2.60
C MET A 20 -12.18 13.67 -4.06
N GLU A 21 -11.22 14.45 -4.52
CA GLU A 21 -10.61 14.27 -5.85
C GLU A 21 -10.02 12.85 -5.93
N ILE A 22 -10.49 12.08 -6.93
CA ILE A 22 -9.99 10.73 -7.18
C ILE A 22 -8.54 10.83 -7.64
N LYS A 23 -7.64 10.21 -6.90
CA LYS A 23 -6.21 10.21 -7.21
C LYS A 23 -5.93 9.34 -8.43
N LYS A 24 -4.82 9.64 -9.09
CA LYS A 24 -4.32 8.86 -10.24
C LYS A 24 -2.94 8.32 -9.90
N THR A 25 -2.62 7.12 -10.38
CA THR A 25 -1.27 6.60 -10.33
C THR A 25 -0.41 7.29 -11.39
N SER A 26 0.91 7.21 -11.24
CA SER A 26 1.87 7.71 -12.23
C SER A 26 1.70 7.05 -13.61
N LEU A 27 1.14 5.83 -13.66
CA LEU A 27 0.90 5.07 -14.88
C LEU A 27 -0.52 5.28 -15.48
N ASN A 28 -1.35 6.17 -14.93
CA ASN A 28 -2.74 6.37 -15.35
C ASN A 28 -2.86 6.67 -16.88
N ASN A 29 -1.98 7.49 -17.43
CA ASN A 29 -2.00 7.79 -18.87
C ASN A 29 -1.66 6.56 -19.70
N LEU A 30 -0.66 5.76 -19.29
CA LEU A 30 -0.33 4.50 -19.96
C LEU A 30 -1.52 3.54 -20.01
N HIS A 31 -2.29 3.44 -18.94
CA HIS A 31 -3.51 2.64 -18.92
C HIS A 31 -4.57 3.17 -19.88
N ARG A 32 -4.75 4.50 -19.99
CA ARG A 32 -5.68 5.14 -20.95
C ARG A 32 -5.29 4.88 -22.37
N ASP A 33 -4.01 5.02 -22.71
CA ASP A 33 -3.47 4.77 -24.05
C ASP A 33 -3.69 3.30 -24.48
N ASN A 34 -3.69 2.38 -23.50
CA ASN A 34 -4.01 0.97 -23.70
C ASN A 34 -5.51 0.64 -23.52
N GLN A 35 -6.40 1.64 -23.53
CA GLN A 35 -7.85 1.49 -23.50
C GLN A 35 -8.38 0.71 -22.28
N ALA A 36 -7.73 0.88 -21.13
CA ALA A 36 -8.19 0.28 -19.87
C ALA A 36 -9.57 0.81 -19.49
N LYS A 37 -10.39 -0.04 -18.89
CA LYS A 37 -11.59 0.37 -18.14
C LYS A 37 -11.19 0.65 -16.71
N PHE A 38 -11.70 1.76 -16.17
CA PHE A 38 -11.34 2.24 -14.84
C PHE A 38 -12.47 2.05 -13.84
N VAL A 39 -12.08 1.86 -12.58
CA VAL A 39 -12.96 1.90 -11.40
C VAL A 39 -12.28 2.67 -10.29
N GLU A 40 -13.07 3.20 -9.36
CA GLU A 40 -12.54 3.74 -8.11
C GLU A 40 -12.16 2.60 -7.17
N PHE A 41 -10.91 2.59 -6.73
CA PHE A 41 -10.39 1.65 -5.74
C PHE A 41 -9.48 2.37 -4.74
N ALA A 42 -9.78 2.29 -3.45
CA ALA A 42 -9.01 2.93 -2.37
C ALA A 42 -8.72 4.42 -2.59
N GLY A 43 -9.67 5.15 -3.21
CA GLY A 43 -9.52 6.57 -3.54
C GLY A 43 -8.69 6.88 -4.78
N TYR A 44 -8.36 5.87 -5.56
CA TYR A 44 -7.64 5.97 -6.83
C TYR A 44 -8.50 5.53 -8.01
N GLU A 45 -8.27 6.14 -9.17
CA GLU A 45 -8.77 5.67 -10.46
C GLU A 45 -7.85 4.54 -10.95
N MET A 46 -8.30 3.29 -10.82
CA MET A 46 -7.50 2.10 -11.12
C MET A 46 -8.02 1.34 -12.34
N PRO A 47 -7.12 0.80 -13.20
CA PRO A 47 -7.53 -0.04 -14.31
C PRO A 47 -8.04 -1.38 -13.79
N ILE A 48 -9.25 -1.79 -14.22
CA ILE A 48 -9.83 -3.09 -13.84
C ILE A 48 -9.66 -4.15 -14.92
N GLN A 49 -9.62 -3.74 -16.19
CA GLN A 49 -9.43 -4.62 -17.34
C GLN A 49 -9.02 -3.83 -18.58
N TYR A 50 -8.48 -4.55 -19.56
CA TYR A 50 -8.20 -4.07 -20.90
C TYR A 50 -9.13 -4.71 -21.94
N SER A 51 -8.75 -4.68 -23.22
CA SER A 51 -9.61 -5.13 -24.32
C SER A 51 -10.01 -6.61 -24.25
N LYS A 52 -9.18 -7.47 -23.66
CA LYS A 52 -9.47 -8.91 -23.49
C LYS A 52 -10.46 -9.22 -22.39
N GLY A 53 -10.62 -8.31 -21.43
CA GLY A 53 -11.52 -8.45 -20.30
C GLY A 53 -10.96 -9.29 -19.15
N ILE A 54 -11.53 -9.10 -17.95
CA ILE A 54 -11.04 -9.64 -16.67
C ILE A 54 -10.79 -11.15 -16.73
N ILE A 55 -11.72 -11.91 -17.31
CA ILE A 55 -11.65 -13.39 -17.29
C ILE A 55 -10.44 -13.90 -18.09
N GLU A 56 -10.25 -13.37 -19.29
CA GLU A 56 -9.14 -13.80 -20.16
C GLU A 56 -7.79 -13.31 -19.65
N GLU A 57 -7.73 -12.09 -19.10
CA GLU A 57 -6.52 -11.56 -18.48
C GLU A 57 -6.14 -12.34 -17.21
N HIS A 58 -7.14 -12.76 -16.41
CA HIS A 58 -6.92 -13.65 -15.27
C HIS A 58 -6.37 -15.03 -15.71
N LYS A 59 -7.02 -15.68 -16.69
CA LYS A 59 -6.56 -16.97 -17.21
C LYS A 59 -5.15 -16.89 -17.78
N PHE A 60 -4.85 -15.81 -18.51
CA PHE A 60 -3.52 -15.58 -19.06
C PHE A 60 -2.47 -15.50 -17.95
N THR A 61 -2.72 -14.71 -16.90
CA THR A 61 -1.82 -14.60 -15.75
C THR A 61 -1.62 -15.96 -15.05
N ARG A 62 -2.68 -16.78 -14.95
CA ARG A 62 -2.58 -18.12 -14.33
C ARG A 62 -1.73 -19.12 -15.14
N LEU A 63 -1.59 -18.94 -16.45
CA LEU A 63 -0.86 -19.82 -17.35
C LEU A 63 0.51 -19.26 -17.79
N HIS A 64 0.67 -17.93 -17.70
CA HIS A 64 1.84 -17.20 -18.17
C HIS A 64 2.36 -16.23 -17.10
N SER A 65 2.49 -14.98 -17.45
CA SER A 65 2.81 -13.89 -16.51
C SER A 65 1.98 -12.65 -16.83
N GLY A 66 1.61 -11.89 -15.80
CA GLY A 66 0.92 -10.61 -15.90
C GLY A 66 1.68 -9.52 -15.17
N ILE A 67 1.50 -8.29 -15.63
CA ILE A 67 2.04 -7.07 -15.02
C ILE A 67 0.86 -6.29 -14.44
N PHE A 68 0.99 -5.85 -13.19
CA PHE A 68 -0.05 -5.13 -12.46
C PHE A 68 0.51 -3.82 -11.93
N ASP A 69 -0.22 -2.72 -12.20
CA ASP A 69 0.04 -1.44 -11.52
C ASP A 69 -0.52 -1.51 -10.09
N VAL A 70 0.37 -1.46 -9.12
CA VAL A 70 0.05 -1.39 -7.69
C VAL A 70 0.57 -0.09 -7.07
N SER A 71 0.78 0.95 -7.88
CA SER A 71 1.34 2.25 -7.47
C SER A 71 0.45 3.02 -6.50
N HIS A 72 -0.81 2.62 -6.32
CA HIS A 72 -1.71 3.18 -5.30
C HIS A 72 -1.29 2.79 -3.86
N MET A 73 -0.51 1.72 -3.69
CA MET A 73 0.03 1.31 -2.40
C MET A 73 1.06 2.33 -1.88
N GLY A 74 1.18 2.42 -0.56
CA GLY A 74 2.17 3.28 0.08
C GLY A 74 3.57 2.68 -0.02
N GLN A 75 4.55 3.49 -0.42
CA GLN A 75 5.96 3.12 -0.44
C GLN A 75 6.69 3.94 0.62
N LEU A 76 6.83 3.37 1.82
CA LEU A 76 7.45 4.03 2.96
C LEU A 76 8.92 3.60 3.08
N PHE A 77 9.82 4.54 2.92
CA PHE A 77 11.24 4.36 3.17
C PHE A 77 11.57 4.83 4.58
N ILE A 78 12.26 4.00 5.36
CA ILE A 78 12.77 4.33 6.68
C ILE A 78 14.27 4.08 6.65
N TYR A 79 15.04 5.13 6.91
CA TYR A 79 16.50 5.09 6.84
C TYR A 79 17.10 5.04 8.23
N GLY A 80 18.07 4.17 8.43
CA GLY A 80 18.79 4.00 9.67
C GLY A 80 19.69 2.78 9.66
N ASP A 81 20.45 2.66 10.71
CA ASP A 81 21.41 1.58 10.97
C ASP A 81 20.80 0.41 11.76
N GLU A 82 21.63 -0.34 12.47
CA GLU A 82 21.22 -1.50 13.29
C GLU A 82 20.20 -1.11 14.38
N SER A 83 20.28 0.13 14.89
CA SER A 83 19.31 0.62 15.90
C SER A 83 17.89 0.73 15.34
N LEU A 84 17.74 1.04 14.05
CA LEU A 84 16.44 0.99 13.40
C LEU A 84 15.89 -0.44 13.36
N THR A 85 16.73 -1.43 13.07
CA THR A 85 16.33 -2.85 13.05
C THR A 85 15.75 -3.26 14.40
N GLU A 86 16.44 -2.91 15.50
CA GLU A 86 15.98 -3.22 16.86
C GLU A 86 14.64 -2.56 17.20
N GLU A 87 14.42 -1.33 16.79
CA GLU A 87 13.13 -0.65 17.01
C GLU A 87 12.01 -1.25 16.15
N LEU A 88 12.30 -1.63 14.91
CA LEU A 88 11.30 -2.25 14.05
C LEU A 88 10.91 -3.66 14.51
N GLU A 89 11.81 -4.45 15.09
CA GLU A 89 11.51 -5.77 15.65
C GLU A 89 10.59 -5.71 16.88
N LYS A 90 10.47 -4.55 17.54
CA LYS A 90 9.48 -4.34 18.61
C LYS A 90 8.06 -4.10 18.05
N ILE A 91 7.96 -3.66 16.80
CA ILE A 91 6.72 -3.27 16.13
C ILE A 91 6.20 -4.41 15.24
N PHE A 92 7.12 -5.10 14.55
CA PHE A 92 6.82 -6.14 13.59
C PHE A 92 7.25 -7.52 14.12
N PRO A 93 6.39 -8.54 14.04
CA PRO A 93 6.72 -9.91 14.49
C PRO A 93 7.62 -10.61 13.46
N LEU A 94 8.82 -10.07 13.23
CA LEU A 94 9.81 -10.57 12.27
C LEU A 94 11.22 -10.52 12.85
N ASP A 95 12.04 -11.47 12.45
CA ASP A 95 13.49 -11.45 12.60
C ASP A 95 14.09 -10.64 11.44
N LEU A 96 14.18 -9.33 11.61
CA LEU A 96 14.71 -8.40 10.61
C LEU A 96 16.24 -8.38 10.61
N LYS A 97 16.87 -8.70 11.72
CA LYS A 97 18.33 -8.80 11.87
C LYS A 97 18.91 -9.80 10.85
N ASN A 98 18.25 -10.96 10.71
CA ASN A 98 18.66 -12.02 9.80
C ASN A 98 18.02 -11.89 8.40
N LEU A 99 17.21 -10.86 8.14
CA LEU A 99 16.67 -10.61 6.81
C LEU A 99 17.80 -10.22 5.86
N LYS A 100 17.91 -10.97 4.75
CA LYS A 100 18.93 -10.70 3.74
C LYS A 100 18.66 -9.39 3.01
N GLN A 101 19.74 -8.72 2.59
CA GLN A 101 19.66 -7.56 1.71
C GLN A 101 18.81 -7.82 0.47
N ASN A 102 17.96 -6.87 0.10
CA ASN A 102 17.02 -6.96 -1.03
C ASN A 102 16.01 -8.11 -0.93
N SER A 103 15.80 -8.63 0.28
CA SER A 103 14.76 -9.63 0.55
C SER A 103 13.56 -8.99 1.25
N SER A 104 12.39 -9.52 0.91
CA SER A 104 11.11 -9.06 1.44
C SER A 104 10.45 -10.11 2.31
N LYS A 105 9.72 -9.67 3.33
CA LYS A 105 8.86 -10.49 4.17
C LYS A 105 7.51 -9.83 4.34
N TYR A 106 6.47 -10.63 4.30
CA TYR A 106 5.12 -10.25 4.73
C TYR A 106 5.06 -10.21 6.25
N SER A 107 4.40 -9.20 6.80
CA SER A 107 4.28 -8.99 8.24
C SER A 107 3.02 -8.21 8.60
N PHE A 108 2.87 -7.94 9.90
CA PHE A 108 1.76 -7.20 10.47
C PHE A 108 2.28 -6.02 11.27
N LEU A 109 1.60 -4.87 11.15
CA LEU A 109 1.73 -3.76 12.07
C LEU A 109 0.85 -4.07 13.29
N MET A 110 1.47 -4.27 14.45
CA MET A 110 0.78 -4.71 15.66
C MET A 110 0.69 -3.59 16.70
N ASN A 111 -0.29 -3.71 17.58
CA ASN A 111 -0.40 -2.91 18.79
C ASN A 111 0.16 -3.66 20.02
N GLU A 112 0.22 -2.97 21.17
CA GLU A 112 0.76 -3.53 22.43
C GLU A 112 -0.07 -4.72 22.97
N ASP A 113 -1.35 -4.82 22.59
CA ASP A 113 -2.25 -5.92 22.98
C ASP A 113 -2.18 -7.11 22.00
N ALA A 114 -1.17 -7.16 21.13
CA ALA A 114 -1.02 -8.13 20.05
C ALA A 114 -2.16 -8.12 19.01
N GLY A 115 -2.94 -7.03 18.93
CA GLY A 115 -3.90 -6.79 17.87
C GLY A 115 -3.21 -6.30 16.60
N ILE A 116 -3.83 -6.53 15.44
CA ILE A 116 -3.28 -6.15 14.14
C ILE A 116 -3.93 -4.84 13.68
N TYR A 117 -3.12 -3.83 13.38
CA TYR A 117 -3.56 -2.59 12.75
C TYR A 117 -3.71 -2.76 11.24
N ASP A 118 -2.72 -3.37 10.58
CA ASP A 118 -2.70 -3.66 9.14
C ASP A 118 -1.66 -4.74 8.81
N ASP A 119 -1.71 -5.27 7.61
CA ASP A 119 -0.70 -6.15 7.02
C ASP A 119 0.15 -5.36 6.01
N LEU A 120 1.41 -5.80 5.83
CA LEU A 120 2.36 -5.07 5.00
C LEU A 120 3.51 -5.95 4.54
N ILE A 121 4.34 -5.42 3.63
CA ILE A 121 5.56 -6.09 3.18
C ILE A 121 6.76 -5.23 3.59
N ILE A 122 7.75 -5.84 4.24
CA ILE A 122 9.01 -5.20 4.65
C ILE A 122 10.13 -5.75 3.78
N THR A 123 10.91 -4.86 3.18
CA THR A 123 12.08 -5.19 2.37
C THR A 123 13.30 -4.54 3.00
N LYS A 124 14.38 -5.30 3.24
CA LYS A 124 15.66 -4.74 3.68
C LYS A 124 16.37 -4.12 2.49
N ILE A 125 16.64 -2.82 2.56
CA ILE A 125 17.40 -2.05 1.56
C ILE A 125 18.75 -1.62 2.14
N GLU A 126 19.64 -1.06 1.32
CA GLU A 126 21.02 -0.73 1.72
C GLU A 126 21.09 0.13 2.98
N ASP A 127 20.29 1.20 3.03
CA ASP A 127 20.32 2.20 4.12
C ASP A 127 19.09 2.09 5.05
N GLY A 128 18.46 0.91 5.19
CA GLY A 128 17.29 0.75 6.04
C GLY A 128 16.24 -0.18 5.47
N TYR A 129 14.97 0.25 5.44
CA TYR A 129 13.84 -0.58 5.03
C TYR A 129 12.86 0.16 4.12
N LEU A 130 12.35 -0.56 3.12
CA LEU A 130 11.16 -0.19 2.35
C LEU A 130 9.97 -0.98 2.86
N ILE A 131 8.91 -0.28 3.24
CA ILE A 131 7.66 -0.88 3.71
C ILE A 131 6.56 -0.54 2.70
N ILE A 132 5.89 -1.57 2.18
CA ILE A 132 4.73 -1.43 1.30
C ILE A 132 3.48 -1.50 2.15
N LEU A 133 2.73 -0.40 2.17
CA LEU A 133 1.51 -0.20 2.97
C LEU A 133 0.27 -0.31 2.09
N ASN A 134 -0.83 -0.82 2.65
CA ASN A 134 -2.11 -0.88 1.95
C ASN A 134 -2.64 0.52 1.60
N ALA A 135 -3.11 0.70 0.38
CA ALA A 135 -3.50 2.01 -0.17
C ALA A 135 -4.51 2.77 0.70
N ALA A 136 -5.50 2.06 1.25
CA ALA A 136 -6.53 2.66 2.09
C ALA A 136 -6.02 3.09 3.48
N CYS A 137 -4.97 2.43 3.99
CA CYS A 137 -4.44 2.58 5.34
C CYS A 137 -3.12 3.36 5.40
N LYS A 138 -2.43 3.56 4.27
CA LYS A 138 -1.04 4.07 4.22
C LYS A 138 -0.77 5.34 5.03
N ASN A 139 -1.72 6.27 5.08
CA ASN A 139 -1.53 7.51 5.86
C ASN A 139 -1.65 7.25 7.36
N LYS A 140 -2.61 6.40 7.77
CA LYS A 140 -2.79 5.98 9.16
C LYS A 140 -1.58 5.19 9.65
N ASP A 141 -1.10 4.25 8.85
CA ASP A 141 0.04 3.42 9.19
C ASP A 141 1.33 4.23 9.27
N PHE A 142 1.51 5.19 8.34
CA PHE A 142 2.60 6.15 8.41
C PHE A 142 2.56 6.98 9.70
N GLU A 143 1.37 7.45 10.11
CA GLU A 143 1.20 8.21 11.36
C GLU A 143 1.54 7.34 12.58
N ILE A 144 1.06 6.08 12.63
CA ILE A 144 1.39 5.14 13.70
C ILE A 144 2.91 4.92 13.79
N LEU A 145 3.55 4.59 12.67
CA LEU A 145 4.99 4.36 12.62
C LEU A 145 5.79 5.60 12.98
N SER A 146 5.35 6.79 12.53
CA SER A 146 5.99 8.06 12.89
C SER A 146 5.90 8.34 14.39
N ASN A 147 4.79 8.02 15.03
CA ASN A 147 4.63 8.18 16.47
C ASN A 147 5.49 7.19 17.26
N LEU A 148 5.60 5.93 16.81
CA LEU A 148 6.37 4.89 17.48
C LEU A 148 7.88 5.10 17.34
N LEU A 149 8.35 5.48 16.16
CA LEU A 149 9.77 5.67 15.86
C LEU A 149 10.27 7.08 16.21
N GLY A 150 9.34 8.05 16.32
CA GLY A 150 9.66 9.45 16.63
C GLY A 150 10.56 10.10 15.56
N SER A 151 11.34 11.09 16.01
CA SER A 151 12.28 11.81 15.13
C SER A 151 13.64 11.15 15.01
N LYS A 152 13.82 9.93 15.56
CA LYS A 152 15.11 9.23 15.54
C LYS A 152 15.56 8.82 14.15
N PHE A 153 14.59 8.51 13.27
CA PHE A 153 14.85 7.97 11.94
C PHE A 153 14.21 8.83 10.85
N LYS A 154 14.91 8.96 9.72
CA LYS A 154 14.38 9.64 8.56
C LYS A 154 13.35 8.75 7.88
N MET A 155 12.12 9.24 7.71
CA MET A 155 11.02 8.54 7.06
C MET A 155 10.54 9.32 5.84
N ASN A 156 10.22 8.60 4.76
CA ASN A 156 9.70 9.19 3.52
C ASN A 156 8.62 8.31 2.91
N LEU A 157 7.36 8.77 2.98
CA LEU A 157 6.25 8.14 2.25
C LEU A 157 6.24 8.68 0.83
N ASP A 158 6.82 7.91 -0.10
CA ASP A 158 6.95 8.32 -1.51
C ASP A 158 5.66 8.01 -2.27
N ASN A 159 5.04 9.05 -2.81
CA ASN A 159 3.82 8.94 -3.62
C ASN A 159 4.07 9.16 -5.13
N ASN A 160 5.33 9.35 -5.55
CA ASN A 160 5.69 9.70 -6.91
C ASN A 160 6.27 8.54 -7.72
N ARG A 161 6.61 7.43 -7.05
CA ARG A 161 7.13 6.23 -7.70
C ARG A 161 6.03 5.32 -8.18
N SER A 162 6.26 4.67 -9.32
CA SER A 162 5.45 3.52 -9.74
C SER A 162 5.88 2.28 -8.97
N LEU A 163 4.91 1.44 -8.65
CA LEU A 163 5.12 0.10 -8.13
C LEU A 163 4.42 -0.89 -9.04
N ILE A 164 5.16 -1.90 -9.50
CA ILE A 164 4.68 -2.90 -10.44
C ILE A 164 4.83 -4.27 -9.82
N ALA A 165 3.77 -5.07 -9.84
CA ALA A 165 3.80 -6.48 -9.52
C ALA A 165 3.86 -7.32 -10.80
N ILE A 166 4.80 -8.25 -10.89
CA ILE A 166 4.90 -9.25 -11.95
C ILE A 166 4.51 -10.58 -11.34
N GLN A 167 3.48 -11.23 -11.87
CA GLN A 167 2.85 -12.39 -11.26
C GLN A 167 2.55 -13.46 -12.32
N GLY A 168 2.61 -14.72 -11.91
CA GLY A 168 2.28 -15.88 -12.72
C GLY A 168 3.41 -16.90 -12.79
N PRO A 169 3.17 -18.12 -13.33
CA PRO A 169 4.15 -19.21 -13.33
C PRO A 169 5.37 -18.96 -14.24
N LYS A 170 5.32 -17.92 -15.07
CA LYS A 170 6.42 -17.50 -15.97
C LYS A 170 6.95 -16.12 -15.66
N SER A 171 6.70 -15.60 -14.43
CA SER A 171 7.18 -14.30 -13.97
C SER A 171 8.66 -14.34 -13.55
#